data_9101fa49c1f492f9705dff555b8fe5b4
#
_entry.id   9101fa49c1f492f9705dff555b8fe5b4
#
_cell.length_a   1.000
_cell.length_b   1.000
_cell.length_c   1.000
_cell.angle_alpha   90.00
_cell.angle_beta   90.00
_cell.angle_gamma   90.00
#
_symmetry.space_group_name_H-M   'P 1'
#
loop_
_entity.id
_entity.type
_entity.pdbx_description
1 polymer ?
#
loop_
_entity_poly.entity_id
_entity_poly.type
_entity_poly.pdbx_seq_one_letter_code
_entity_poly.pdbx_strand_id
1 'polypeptide(L)'
;MNSGTRIVVLILASCSALWASGASADPAALRKLAHEHYQWRDAAYPVITSSQGDHRFDDRITDYSAQAISERRAHFSEVLAQVKSMSTAGWSRDDRVDAVLFQAQLEYGDFFGRTLDPNATDPQIYVSECANAIFTLLQKDYASHRTRALAATARLEKMPALLRNGRANLTKPVKLYAQLAIQAARGGDELYTTSLMALADELSASERKRLVKARDNALKALHEFADWLDAGVARMPDWTPMGEETYNRLLKRVLLLPFDARDVATLGEIELGRYRALEALLKDPRLASPDPARAQHVPKDQAEFLAAYESRQQEIVDFLKAMQLITIPAYMGAFRIRQLPEAFKPTSPGGFMNPPGLYEQDPVGFFYIPTYNPKSGNFYIRAAIEDPRPVLGHEGIPGHFLQISIANRVASEIRRQHGDSVFAEGWALYTEEMLSRAGLYPENSAAQGQVLRLSRYRAARIGVDVNLHTGRWTFEQAVQYFMAGGGLDREAAEGEAAGAASNPSQKISYITGKWQIMRLLGRYKDQQGDAYRLSAFHDQLLSYGTLPLSVVEWLMFDDDASLRKALQ
;
A
#
# COMPACT_ATOMS: atom_id res chain seq x y z
N MET A 1 -47.56 -64.99 42.88
CA MET A 1 -48.36 -65.18 41.66
C MET A 1 -48.07 -64.03 40.75
N ASN A 2 -47.72 -64.31 39.55
CA ASN A 2 -47.29 -63.46 38.46
C ASN A 2 -45.86 -62.88 38.48
N SER A 3 -44.99 -63.73 37.93
CA SER A 3 -43.67 -63.43 37.45
C SER A 3 -43.76 -62.64 36.11
N GLY A 4 -43.21 -61.46 36.09
CA GLY A 4 -43.02 -60.64 34.88
C GLY A 4 -41.56 -60.63 34.46
N THR A 5 -41.26 -61.45 33.44
CA THR A 5 -39.92 -61.56 32.82
C THR A 5 -39.65 -60.28 32.01
N ARG A 6 -38.65 -59.49 32.42
CA ARG A 6 -38.14 -58.38 31.60
C ARG A 6 -37.09 -58.91 30.62
N ILE A 7 -37.43 -58.86 29.34
CA ILE A 7 -36.46 -59.10 28.25
C ILE A 7 -35.63 -57.80 28.09
N VAL A 8 -34.31 -57.90 28.34
CA VAL A 8 -33.33 -56.86 28.03
C VAL A 8 -32.87 -57.08 26.61
N VAL A 9 -33.27 -56.23 25.70
CA VAL A 9 -32.74 -56.15 24.33
C VAL A 9 -31.44 -55.38 24.33
N LEU A 10 -30.31 -56.06 24.20
CA LEU A 10 -29.02 -55.47 23.93
C LEU A 10 -28.98 -55.01 22.46
N ILE A 11 -29.05 -53.71 22.24
CA ILE A 11 -28.74 -53.10 20.94
C ILE A 11 -27.23 -52.95 20.87
N LEU A 12 -26.55 -53.84 20.16
CA LEU A 12 -25.18 -53.69 19.70
C LEU A 12 -25.13 -52.56 18.65
N ALA A 13 -24.76 -51.37 19.07
CA ALA A 13 -24.41 -50.28 18.16
C ALA A 13 -23.03 -50.59 17.54
N SER A 14 -23.04 -51.12 16.34
CA SER A 14 -21.83 -51.24 15.50
C SER A 14 -21.42 -49.82 15.09
N CYS A 15 -20.45 -49.24 15.81
CA CYS A 15 -19.71 -48.08 15.34
C CYS A 15 -18.87 -48.45 14.12
N SER A 16 -19.47 -48.35 12.93
CA SER A 16 -18.72 -48.31 11.69
C SER A 16 -17.93 -47.00 11.71
N ALA A 17 -16.64 -47.05 12.03
CA ALA A 17 -15.71 -45.97 11.79
C ALA A 17 -15.68 -45.72 10.26
N LEU A 18 -16.46 -44.78 9.81
CA LEU A 18 -16.27 -44.17 8.50
C LEU A 18 -14.91 -43.49 8.53
N TRP A 19 -13.91 -44.16 8.01
CA TRP A 19 -12.72 -43.52 7.53
C TRP A 19 -13.18 -42.55 6.42
N ALA A 20 -13.35 -41.29 6.77
CA ALA A 20 -13.44 -40.25 5.79
C ALA A 20 -12.11 -40.26 5.03
N SER A 21 -12.06 -40.95 3.90
CA SER A 21 -11.07 -40.70 2.87
C SER A 21 -11.16 -39.22 2.60
N GLY A 22 -10.14 -38.44 3.00
CA GLY A 22 -10.10 -37.01 2.74
C GLY A 22 -10.22 -36.80 1.25
N ALA A 23 -11.44 -36.49 0.80
CA ALA A 23 -11.64 -36.03 -0.55
C ALA A 23 -10.74 -34.81 -0.72
N SER A 24 -9.81 -34.87 -1.68
CA SER A 24 -9.03 -33.73 -2.09
C SER A 24 -10.01 -32.58 -2.29
N ALA A 25 -9.85 -31.48 -1.53
CA ALA A 25 -10.73 -30.32 -1.69
C ALA A 25 -10.61 -29.85 -3.15
N ASP A 26 -11.76 -29.59 -3.77
CA ASP A 26 -11.81 -29.08 -5.15
C ASP A 26 -11.29 -27.62 -5.17
N PRO A 27 -10.39 -27.22 -6.10
CA PRO A 27 -10.02 -25.82 -6.31
C PRO A 27 -11.22 -24.87 -6.44
N ALA A 28 -12.37 -25.34 -6.93
CA ALA A 28 -13.61 -24.56 -6.96
C ALA A 28 -14.13 -24.19 -5.56
N ALA A 29 -13.92 -25.04 -4.57
CA ALA A 29 -14.27 -24.74 -3.17
C ALA A 29 -13.41 -23.60 -2.61
N LEU A 30 -12.11 -23.56 -2.93
CA LEU A 30 -11.23 -22.44 -2.57
C LEU A 30 -11.70 -21.14 -3.20
N ARG A 31 -11.98 -21.15 -4.50
CA ARG A 31 -12.45 -19.96 -5.23
C ARG A 31 -13.78 -19.43 -4.69
N LYS A 32 -14.70 -20.33 -4.33
CA LYS A 32 -15.97 -19.98 -3.70
C LYS A 32 -15.73 -19.32 -2.32
N LEU A 33 -14.90 -19.93 -1.48
CA LEU A 33 -14.58 -19.40 -0.15
C LEU A 33 -13.91 -18.03 -0.24
N ALA A 34 -12.99 -17.84 -1.18
CA ALA A 34 -12.33 -16.57 -1.43
C ALA A 34 -13.33 -15.49 -1.90
N HIS A 35 -14.22 -15.83 -2.83
CA HIS A 35 -15.27 -14.91 -3.29
C HIS A 35 -16.20 -14.48 -2.14
N GLU A 36 -16.67 -15.41 -1.31
CA GLU A 36 -17.50 -15.12 -0.14
C GLU A 36 -16.75 -14.23 0.87
N HIS A 37 -15.46 -14.48 1.10
CA HIS A 37 -14.61 -13.64 1.93
C HIS A 37 -14.49 -12.21 1.37
N TYR A 38 -14.28 -12.03 0.06
CA TYR A 38 -14.17 -10.70 -0.54
C TYR A 38 -15.49 -9.93 -0.46
N GLN A 39 -16.63 -10.57 -0.71
CA GLN A 39 -17.94 -9.94 -0.53
C GLN A 39 -18.19 -9.50 0.91
N TRP A 40 -17.81 -10.32 1.87
CA TRP A 40 -17.88 -9.97 3.30
C TRP A 40 -16.92 -8.80 3.63
N ARG A 41 -15.68 -8.87 3.16
CA ARG A 41 -14.67 -7.82 3.39
C ARG A 41 -15.13 -6.47 2.85
N ASP A 42 -15.66 -6.46 1.64
CA ASP A 42 -16.12 -5.25 0.97
C ASP A 42 -17.27 -4.57 1.75
N ALA A 43 -18.16 -5.37 2.35
CA ALA A 43 -19.21 -4.85 3.24
C ALA A 43 -18.68 -4.40 4.62
N ALA A 44 -17.66 -5.08 5.15
CA ALA A 44 -17.05 -4.80 6.46
C ALA A 44 -16.14 -3.55 6.46
N TYR A 45 -15.57 -3.18 5.28
CA TYR A 45 -14.68 -2.04 5.10
C TYR A 45 -15.16 -1.09 3.98
N PRO A 46 -16.34 -0.46 4.14
CA PRO A 46 -17.04 0.26 3.07
C PRO A 46 -16.27 1.45 2.51
N VAL A 47 -15.43 2.12 3.32
CA VAL A 47 -14.63 3.26 2.86
C VAL A 47 -13.52 2.83 1.89
N ILE A 48 -12.84 1.71 2.19
CA ILE A 48 -11.86 1.12 1.29
C ILE A 48 -12.54 0.62 0.01
N THR A 49 -13.72 0.01 0.15
CA THR A 49 -14.51 -0.50 -0.97
C THR A 49 -14.92 0.62 -1.93
N SER A 50 -15.33 1.78 -1.41
CA SER A 50 -15.59 2.97 -2.23
C SER A 50 -14.33 3.43 -2.99
N SER A 51 -13.16 3.39 -2.36
CA SER A 51 -11.90 3.76 -3.05
C SER A 51 -11.52 2.81 -4.19
N GLN A 52 -12.02 1.57 -4.14
CA GLN A 52 -11.85 0.58 -5.21
C GLN A 52 -12.91 0.68 -6.32
N GLY A 53 -13.81 1.68 -6.27
CA GLY A 53 -14.84 1.91 -7.29
C GLY A 53 -16.11 1.07 -7.10
N ASP A 54 -16.30 0.43 -5.96
CA ASP A 54 -17.56 -0.20 -5.60
C ASP A 54 -18.36 0.72 -4.66
N HIS A 55 -19.39 1.32 -5.20
CA HIS A 55 -20.19 2.36 -4.57
C HIS A 55 -21.44 1.85 -3.83
N ARG A 56 -21.59 0.52 -3.67
CA ARG A 56 -22.74 -0.09 -2.97
C ARG A 56 -22.86 0.34 -1.50
N PHE A 57 -21.76 0.76 -0.90
CA PHE A 57 -21.67 1.07 0.53
C PHE A 57 -21.24 2.52 0.82
N ASP A 58 -21.44 3.43 -0.13
CA ASP A 58 -20.98 4.83 -0.01
C ASP A 58 -21.62 5.59 1.16
N ASP A 59 -22.77 5.15 1.63
CA ASP A 59 -23.46 5.72 2.82
C ASP A 59 -22.95 5.18 4.16
N ARG A 60 -21.92 4.31 4.16
CA ARG A 60 -21.40 3.62 5.34
C ARG A 60 -19.96 3.99 5.64
N ILE A 61 -19.57 3.80 6.91
CA ILE A 61 -18.19 3.79 7.38
C ILE A 61 -17.91 2.48 8.11
N THR A 62 -16.64 2.13 8.29
CA THR A 62 -16.26 0.93 9.05
C THR A 62 -16.81 0.99 10.47
N ASP A 63 -17.45 -0.09 10.92
CA ASP A 63 -17.93 -0.20 12.30
C ASP A 63 -16.79 -0.60 13.23
N TYR A 64 -16.43 0.31 14.13
CA TYR A 64 -15.42 0.10 15.16
C TYR A 64 -16.01 -0.20 16.54
N SER A 65 -17.26 -0.69 16.63
CA SER A 65 -17.75 -1.26 17.88
C SER A 65 -16.91 -2.48 18.29
N ALA A 66 -16.83 -2.73 19.60
CA ALA A 66 -16.08 -3.89 20.13
C ALA A 66 -16.60 -5.22 19.55
N GLN A 67 -17.92 -5.31 19.32
CA GLN A 67 -18.54 -6.47 18.69
C GLN A 67 -18.06 -6.64 17.25
N ALA A 68 -18.13 -5.61 16.41
CA ALA A 68 -17.69 -5.68 15.01
C ALA A 68 -16.20 -5.98 14.88
N ILE A 69 -15.34 -5.47 15.77
CA ILE A 69 -13.91 -5.82 15.82
C ILE A 69 -13.73 -7.30 16.14
N SER A 70 -14.47 -7.83 17.12
CA SER A 70 -14.42 -9.25 17.48
C SER A 70 -14.88 -10.16 16.35
N GLU A 71 -15.98 -9.80 15.68
CA GLU A 71 -16.52 -10.53 14.53
C GLU A 71 -15.54 -10.56 13.36
N ARG A 72 -14.87 -9.43 13.05
CA ARG A 72 -13.84 -9.39 12.01
C ARG A 72 -12.66 -10.31 12.35
N ARG A 73 -12.18 -10.28 13.60
CA ARG A 73 -11.09 -11.18 14.04
C ARG A 73 -11.48 -12.66 13.96
N ALA A 74 -12.70 -12.99 14.34
CA ALA A 74 -13.23 -14.35 14.26
C ALA A 74 -13.29 -14.80 12.80
N HIS A 75 -13.84 -13.99 11.90
CA HIS A 75 -13.96 -14.31 10.48
C HIS A 75 -12.60 -14.61 9.83
N PHE A 76 -11.57 -13.75 10.05
CA PHE A 76 -10.23 -14.03 9.50
C PHE A 76 -9.67 -15.36 10.01
N SER A 77 -9.80 -15.64 11.31
CA SER A 77 -9.30 -16.90 11.89
C SER A 77 -10.06 -18.13 11.38
N GLU A 78 -11.36 -18.05 11.23
CA GLU A 78 -12.22 -19.15 10.76
C GLU A 78 -11.93 -19.47 9.28
N VAL A 79 -11.89 -18.46 8.41
CA VAL A 79 -11.58 -18.66 6.99
C VAL A 79 -10.15 -19.17 6.81
N LEU A 80 -9.19 -18.64 7.59
CA LEU A 80 -7.80 -19.13 7.57
C LEU A 80 -7.71 -20.61 7.99
N ALA A 81 -8.44 -21.02 9.02
CA ALA A 81 -8.48 -22.41 9.45
C ALA A 81 -9.07 -23.32 8.35
N GLN A 82 -10.13 -22.87 7.67
CA GLN A 82 -10.70 -23.61 6.55
C GLN A 82 -9.68 -23.79 5.40
N VAL A 83 -9.00 -22.70 4.98
CA VAL A 83 -7.98 -22.78 3.92
C VAL A 83 -6.84 -23.73 4.33
N LYS A 84 -6.35 -23.64 5.56
CA LYS A 84 -5.27 -24.52 6.07
C LYS A 84 -5.67 -26.00 6.14
N SER A 85 -6.96 -26.30 6.23
CA SER A 85 -7.44 -27.68 6.23
C SER A 85 -7.59 -28.29 4.83
N MET A 86 -7.50 -27.48 3.77
CA MET A 86 -7.63 -27.94 2.39
C MET A 86 -6.36 -28.66 1.93
N SER A 87 -6.50 -29.89 1.43
CA SER A 87 -5.40 -30.56 0.75
C SER A 87 -5.28 -30.06 -0.70
N THR A 88 -4.12 -29.52 -1.04
CA THR A 88 -3.80 -29.07 -2.41
C THR A 88 -3.11 -30.16 -3.25
N ALA A 89 -3.06 -31.39 -2.75
CA ALA A 89 -2.47 -32.52 -3.46
C ALA A 89 -3.25 -32.79 -4.77
N GLY A 90 -2.53 -32.89 -5.87
CA GLY A 90 -3.12 -33.10 -7.21
C GLY A 90 -3.67 -31.83 -7.89
N TRP A 91 -3.61 -30.67 -7.24
CA TRP A 91 -4.02 -29.42 -7.86
C TRP A 91 -3.02 -28.96 -8.92
N SER A 92 -3.50 -28.20 -9.90
CA SER A 92 -2.63 -27.52 -10.85
C SER A 92 -1.69 -26.54 -10.13
N ARG A 93 -0.59 -26.16 -10.79
CA ARG A 93 0.31 -25.13 -10.26
C ARG A 93 -0.45 -23.82 -9.96
N ASP A 94 -1.30 -23.39 -10.88
CA ASP A 94 -2.06 -22.15 -10.75
C ASP A 94 -3.05 -22.18 -9.57
N ASP A 95 -3.75 -23.30 -9.35
CA ASP A 95 -4.64 -23.46 -8.21
C ASP A 95 -3.87 -23.48 -6.88
N ARG A 96 -2.68 -24.09 -6.85
CA ARG A 96 -1.80 -24.07 -5.66
C ARG A 96 -1.28 -22.67 -5.37
N VAL A 97 -0.95 -21.89 -6.40
CA VAL A 97 -0.58 -20.48 -6.27
C VAL A 97 -1.73 -19.69 -5.66
N ASP A 98 -2.94 -19.85 -6.17
CA ASP A 98 -4.12 -19.17 -5.64
C ASP A 98 -4.39 -19.53 -4.18
N ALA A 99 -4.18 -20.79 -3.78
CA ALA A 99 -4.29 -21.21 -2.38
C ALA A 99 -3.27 -20.53 -1.46
N VAL A 100 -2.01 -20.47 -1.88
CA VAL A 100 -0.94 -19.79 -1.12
C VAL A 100 -1.21 -18.31 -0.98
N LEU A 101 -1.64 -17.64 -2.05
CA LEU A 101 -1.96 -16.22 -2.05
C LEU A 101 -3.14 -15.90 -1.13
N PHE A 102 -4.22 -16.69 -1.21
CA PHE A 102 -5.38 -16.47 -0.35
C PHE A 102 -5.05 -16.73 1.12
N GLN A 103 -4.27 -17.76 1.42
CA GLN A 103 -3.78 -18.00 2.78
C GLN A 103 -2.95 -16.81 3.29
N ALA A 104 -2.03 -16.27 2.49
CA ALA A 104 -1.19 -15.13 2.87
C ALA A 104 -2.03 -13.87 3.15
N GLN A 105 -3.08 -13.60 2.35
CA GLN A 105 -4.01 -12.50 2.60
C GLN A 105 -4.74 -12.64 3.95
N LEU A 106 -5.16 -13.86 4.29
CA LEU A 106 -5.82 -14.13 5.56
C LEU A 106 -4.82 -14.05 6.74
N GLU A 107 -3.60 -14.54 6.56
CA GLU A 107 -2.53 -14.41 7.58
C GLU A 107 -2.15 -12.94 7.81
N TYR A 108 -2.18 -12.10 6.76
CA TYR A 108 -2.01 -10.65 6.90
C TYR A 108 -3.11 -10.03 7.77
N GLY A 109 -4.38 -10.31 7.49
CA GLY A 109 -5.50 -9.79 8.27
C GLY A 109 -5.48 -10.24 9.74
N ASP A 110 -5.16 -11.50 10.00
CA ASP A 110 -5.02 -12.03 11.35
C ASP A 110 -3.82 -11.42 12.09
N PHE A 111 -2.68 -11.28 11.43
CA PHE A 111 -1.46 -10.67 11.98
C PHE A 111 -1.71 -9.22 12.39
N PHE A 112 -2.23 -8.40 11.50
CA PHE A 112 -2.53 -6.99 11.79
C PHE A 112 -3.63 -6.85 12.85
N GLY A 113 -4.69 -7.65 12.75
CA GLY A 113 -5.83 -7.56 13.68
C GLY A 113 -5.54 -8.03 15.10
N ARG A 114 -4.62 -9.00 15.28
CA ARG A 114 -4.34 -9.64 16.58
C ARG A 114 -2.94 -9.35 17.12
N THR A 115 -1.92 -9.40 16.25
CA THR A 115 -0.52 -9.25 16.71
C THR A 115 -0.17 -7.78 16.91
N LEU A 116 -0.53 -6.91 15.98
CA LEU A 116 -0.30 -5.47 16.11
C LEU A 116 -1.42 -4.77 16.89
N ASP A 117 -2.64 -5.28 16.80
CA ASP A 117 -3.84 -4.75 17.46
C ASP A 117 -4.00 -3.22 17.36
N PRO A 118 -4.09 -2.65 16.14
CA PRO A 118 -4.14 -1.20 15.97
C PRO A 118 -5.39 -0.59 16.61
N ASN A 119 -6.47 -1.39 16.80
CA ASN A 119 -7.66 -0.89 17.48
C ASN A 119 -7.38 -0.45 18.92
N ALA A 120 -6.46 -1.12 19.63
CA ALA A 120 -6.10 -0.81 21.00
C ALA A 120 -4.93 0.17 21.12
N THR A 121 -4.09 0.28 20.09
CA THR A 121 -2.79 0.95 20.16
C THR A 121 -2.65 2.17 19.27
N ASP A 122 -3.39 2.25 18.14
CA ASP A 122 -3.17 3.27 17.11
C ASP A 122 -4.39 4.17 16.89
N PRO A 123 -4.40 5.39 17.45
CA PRO A 123 -5.47 6.36 17.20
C PRO A 123 -5.58 6.83 15.76
N GLN A 124 -4.51 6.68 14.95
CA GLN A 124 -4.51 7.13 13.55
C GLN A 124 -5.58 6.42 12.73
N ILE A 125 -5.90 5.14 13.02
CA ILE A 125 -6.90 4.39 12.24
C ILE A 125 -8.29 5.03 12.28
N TYR A 126 -8.68 5.63 13.41
CA TYR A 126 -9.97 6.30 13.57
C TYR A 126 -10.01 7.65 12.86
N VAL A 127 -8.92 8.42 12.95
CA VAL A 127 -8.79 9.71 12.26
C VAL A 127 -8.71 9.51 10.75
N SER A 128 -7.92 8.53 10.29
CA SER A 128 -7.79 8.19 8.87
C SER A 128 -9.10 7.67 8.29
N GLU A 129 -9.87 6.88 9.04
CA GLU A 129 -11.20 6.44 8.59
C GLU A 129 -12.11 7.65 8.35
N CYS A 130 -12.14 8.64 9.29
CA CYS A 130 -12.92 9.86 9.12
C CYS A 130 -12.50 10.67 7.88
N ALA A 131 -11.20 10.86 7.66
CA ALA A 131 -10.71 11.59 6.50
C ALA A 131 -11.01 10.86 5.18
N ASN A 132 -10.70 9.57 5.11
CA ASN A 132 -10.92 8.75 3.92
C ASN A 132 -12.41 8.57 3.61
N ALA A 133 -13.28 8.54 4.63
CA ALA A 133 -14.72 8.47 4.45
C ALA A 133 -15.27 9.62 3.58
N ILE A 134 -14.66 10.79 3.62
CA ILE A 134 -15.03 11.93 2.77
C ILE A 134 -14.19 11.97 1.51
N PHE A 135 -12.87 11.79 1.62
CA PHE A 135 -11.96 11.91 0.50
C PHE A 135 -12.29 10.94 -0.64
N THR A 136 -12.64 9.69 -0.33
CA THR A 136 -12.99 8.68 -1.34
C THR A 136 -14.21 9.05 -2.19
N LEU A 137 -15.14 9.85 -1.64
CA LEU A 137 -16.30 10.36 -2.37
C LEU A 137 -16.00 11.60 -3.21
N LEU A 138 -14.85 12.25 -3.00
CA LEU A 138 -14.43 13.47 -3.72
C LEU A 138 -13.47 13.19 -4.87
N GLN A 139 -12.75 12.06 -4.83
CA GLN A 139 -11.66 11.77 -5.75
C GLN A 139 -12.08 11.71 -7.22
N LYS A 140 -13.26 11.16 -7.51
CA LYS A 140 -13.74 10.84 -8.85
C LYS A 140 -15.20 11.26 -9.05
N ASP A 141 -15.54 11.61 -10.29
CA ASP A 141 -16.90 12.03 -10.67
C ASP A 141 -17.73 10.82 -11.13
N TYR A 142 -17.85 9.80 -10.27
CA TYR A 142 -18.59 8.57 -10.56
C TYR A 142 -20.11 8.72 -10.47
N ALA A 143 -20.61 9.78 -9.82
CA ALA A 143 -22.03 10.10 -9.66
C ALA A 143 -22.23 11.60 -9.54
N SER A 144 -23.50 12.08 -9.57
CA SER A 144 -23.83 13.49 -9.39
C SER A 144 -23.30 14.03 -8.05
N HIS A 145 -23.07 15.35 -7.99
CA HIS A 145 -22.69 16.02 -6.73
C HIS A 145 -23.71 15.73 -5.63
N ARG A 146 -25.01 15.77 -5.95
CA ARG A 146 -26.07 15.47 -4.99
C ARG A 146 -25.93 14.06 -4.41
N THR A 147 -25.71 13.04 -5.24
CA THR A 147 -25.56 11.64 -4.79
C THR A 147 -24.38 11.49 -3.84
N ARG A 148 -23.22 12.03 -4.22
CA ARG A 148 -21.99 11.99 -3.41
C ARG A 148 -22.13 12.79 -2.11
N ALA A 149 -22.78 13.96 -2.16
CA ALA A 149 -23.03 14.78 -0.97
C ALA A 149 -23.97 14.09 0.04
N LEU A 150 -25.00 13.38 -0.43
CA LEU A 150 -25.89 12.61 0.43
C LEU A 150 -25.17 11.43 1.10
N ALA A 151 -24.33 10.72 0.35
CA ALA A 151 -23.48 9.67 0.88
C ALA A 151 -22.51 10.24 1.95
N ALA A 152 -21.84 11.34 1.65
CA ALA A 152 -20.96 12.03 2.60
C ALA A 152 -21.72 12.46 3.87
N THR A 153 -22.96 12.97 3.73
CA THR A 153 -23.81 13.33 4.87
C THR A 153 -24.06 12.12 5.79
N ALA A 154 -24.40 10.95 5.21
CA ALA A 154 -24.63 9.73 5.96
C ALA A 154 -23.36 9.22 6.69
N ARG A 155 -22.19 9.37 6.08
CA ARG A 155 -20.90 9.05 6.70
C ARG A 155 -20.57 10.02 7.84
N LEU A 156 -20.73 11.32 7.64
CA LEU A 156 -20.50 12.35 8.66
C LEU A 156 -21.35 12.12 9.91
N GLU A 157 -22.62 11.75 9.74
CA GLU A 157 -23.53 11.46 10.87
C GLU A 157 -23.05 10.30 11.74
N LYS A 158 -22.25 9.38 11.22
CA LYS A 158 -21.69 8.21 11.93
C LYS A 158 -20.34 8.49 12.61
N MET A 159 -19.59 9.51 12.18
CA MET A 159 -18.25 9.81 12.71
C MET A 159 -18.22 10.06 14.23
N PRO A 160 -19.18 10.77 14.86
CA PRO A 160 -19.16 10.94 16.31
C PRO A 160 -19.25 9.62 17.09
N ALA A 161 -19.99 8.63 16.56
CA ALA A 161 -20.08 7.30 17.18
C ALA A 161 -18.79 6.51 16.98
N LEU A 162 -18.19 6.56 15.78
CA LEU A 162 -16.89 5.95 15.48
C LEU A 162 -15.82 6.45 16.44
N LEU A 163 -15.71 7.77 16.64
CA LEU A 163 -14.68 8.36 17.50
C LEU A 163 -14.93 8.03 19.00
N ARG A 164 -16.19 7.94 19.44
CA ARG A 164 -16.50 7.41 20.79
C ARG A 164 -16.06 5.96 20.96
N ASN A 165 -16.32 5.11 19.97
CA ASN A 165 -15.84 3.72 19.96
C ASN A 165 -14.31 3.68 19.97
N GLY A 166 -13.64 4.54 19.19
CA GLY A 166 -12.19 4.68 19.19
C GLY A 166 -11.62 4.97 20.59
N ARG A 167 -12.24 5.94 21.31
CA ARG A 167 -11.84 6.24 22.71
C ARG A 167 -12.00 5.04 23.64
N ALA A 168 -13.05 4.25 23.45
CA ALA A 168 -13.29 3.06 24.27
C ALA A 168 -12.32 1.90 23.94
N ASN A 169 -11.98 1.74 22.68
CA ASN A 169 -11.09 0.67 22.20
C ASN A 169 -9.61 0.93 22.52
N LEU A 170 -9.18 2.21 22.53
CA LEU A 170 -7.78 2.61 22.76
C LEU A 170 -7.39 2.39 24.22
N THR A 171 -7.12 1.14 24.55
CA THR A 171 -6.72 0.74 25.93
C THR A 171 -5.23 0.94 26.20
N LYS A 172 -4.41 1.00 25.13
CA LYS A 172 -2.95 1.16 25.18
C LYS A 172 -2.46 2.06 24.04
N PRO A 173 -3.01 3.30 23.89
CA PRO A 173 -2.61 4.17 22.78
C PRO A 173 -1.13 4.51 22.87
N VAL A 174 -0.41 4.32 21.77
CA VAL A 174 1.03 4.61 21.68
C VAL A 174 1.25 6.10 21.46
N LYS A 175 2.14 6.70 22.23
CA LYS A 175 2.42 8.15 22.23
C LYS A 175 2.72 8.70 20.84
N LEU A 176 3.62 8.05 20.09
CA LEU A 176 3.98 8.43 18.73
C LEU A 176 2.75 8.48 17.82
N TYR A 177 1.91 7.44 17.86
CA TYR A 177 0.72 7.35 17.04
C TYR A 177 -0.36 8.36 17.44
N ALA A 178 -0.45 8.66 18.74
CA ALA A 178 -1.34 9.71 19.23
C ALA A 178 -0.92 11.09 18.74
N GLN A 179 0.37 11.40 18.72
CA GLN A 179 0.89 12.66 18.19
C GLN A 179 0.56 12.85 16.71
N LEU A 180 0.77 11.79 15.90
CA LEU A 180 0.41 11.79 14.47
C LEU A 180 -1.11 11.94 14.26
N ALA A 181 -1.92 11.25 15.06
CA ALA A 181 -3.38 11.36 14.99
C ALA A 181 -3.87 12.78 15.36
N ILE A 182 -3.30 13.41 16.39
CA ILE A 182 -3.61 14.80 16.77
C ILE A 182 -3.31 15.76 15.63
N GLN A 183 -2.12 15.61 15.03
CA GLN A 183 -1.71 16.45 13.90
C GLN A 183 -2.66 16.29 12.72
N ALA A 184 -2.99 15.06 12.34
CA ALA A 184 -3.91 14.76 11.24
C ALA A 184 -5.33 15.28 11.51
N ALA A 185 -5.85 15.10 12.73
CA ALA A 185 -7.19 15.55 13.11
C ALA A 185 -7.33 17.07 13.09
N ARG A 186 -6.32 17.81 13.55
CA ARG A 186 -6.32 19.28 13.57
C ARG A 186 -5.98 19.91 12.21
N GLY A 187 -5.24 19.19 11.34
CA GLY A 187 -4.85 19.68 10.02
C GLY A 187 -5.87 19.42 8.91
N GLY A 188 -6.92 18.63 9.16
CA GLY A 188 -7.83 18.13 8.12
C GLY A 188 -9.07 18.98 7.84
N ASP A 189 -9.28 20.11 8.48
CA ASP A 189 -10.54 20.89 8.42
C ASP A 189 -10.92 21.32 6.99
N GLU A 190 -9.96 21.65 6.14
CA GLU A 190 -10.18 22.07 4.75
C GLU A 190 -10.97 21.01 3.94
N LEU A 191 -10.71 19.73 4.17
CA LEU A 191 -11.41 18.62 3.51
C LEU A 191 -12.93 18.70 3.72
N TYR A 192 -13.36 19.10 4.91
CA TYR A 192 -14.77 19.16 5.31
C TYR A 192 -15.41 20.51 5.01
N THR A 193 -14.66 21.60 5.17
CA THR A 193 -15.18 22.98 5.07
C THR A 193 -15.15 23.53 3.66
N THR A 194 -14.21 23.09 2.82
CA THR A 194 -14.02 23.56 1.45
C THR A 194 -14.27 22.47 0.44
N SER A 195 -13.45 21.40 0.46
CA SER A 195 -13.51 20.36 -0.57
C SER A 195 -14.87 19.64 -0.61
N LEU A 196 -15.41 19.23 0.54
CA LEU A 196 -16.72 18.60 0.63
C LEU A 196 -17.83 19.55 0.19
N MET A 197 -17.74 20.82 0.57
CA MET A 197 -18.81 21.80 0.28
C MET A 197 -18.94 22.15 -1.19
N ALA A 198 -17.93 21.82 -2.01
CA ALA A 198 -18.05 21.90 -3.47
C ALA A 198 -19.11 20.95 -4.06
N LEU A 199 -19.49 19.88 -3.34
CA LEU A 199 -20.59 18.99 -3.73
C LEU A 199 -21.98 19.51 -3.36
N ALA A 200 -22.08 20.61 -2.60
CA ALA A 200 -23.35 21.06 -2.01
C ALA A 200 -24.20 21.93 -2.95
N ASP A 201 -23.74 22.21 -4.16
CA ASP A 201 -24.41 23.08 -5.15
C ASP A 201 -25.70 22.45 -5.71
N GLU A 202 -25.76 21.12 -5.80
CA GLU A 202 -26.94 20.38 -6.28
C GLU A 202 -27.93 20.00 -5.17
N LEU A 203 -27.66 20.34 -3.91
CA LEU A 203 -28.51 19.99 -2.79
C LEU A 203 -29.70 20.96 -2.64
N SER A 204 -30.86 20.42 -2.28
CA SER A 204 -31.97 21.23 -1.77
C SER A 204 -31.59 21.95 -0.47
N ALA A 205 -32.31 23.01 -0.10
CA ALA A 205 -32.05 23.77 1.12
C ALA A 205 -32.08 22.89 2.39
N SER A 206 -32.98 21.91 2.45
CA SER A 206 -33.08 20.98 3.58
C SER A 206 -31.92 19.99 3.64
N GLU A 207 -31.50 19.43 2.50
CA GLU A 207 -30.34 18.52 2.38
C GLU A 207 -29.05 19.26 2.72
N ARG A 208 -28.88 20.48 2.21
CA ARG A 208 -27.72 21.33 2.53
C ARG A 208 -27.65 21.63 4.04
N LYS A 209 -28.79 21.96 4.66
CA LYS A 209 -28.84 22.18 6.12
C LYS A 209 -28.44 20.92 6.92
N ARG A 210 -28.87 19.72 6.45
CA ARG A 210 -28.49 18.44 7.06
C ARG A 210 -27.00 18.18 6.91
N LEU A 211 -26.44 18.38 5.70
CA LEU A 211 -25.00 18.24 5.43
C LEU A 211 -24.16 19.15 6.35
N VAL A 212 -24.49 20.44 6.41
CA VAL A 212 -23.78 21.41 7.26
C VAL A 212 -23.82 20.98 8.73
N LYS A 213 -25.00 20.58 9.25
CA LYS A 213 -25.14 20.10 10.62
C LYS A 213 -24.31 18.83 10.88
N ALA A 214 -24.32 17.87 9.93
CA ALA A 214 -23.56 16.64 10.06
C ALA A 214 -22.05 16.91 10.05
N ARG A 215 -21.59 17.79 9.15
CA ARG A 215 -20.20 18.25 9.07
C ARG A 215 -19.74 18.90 10.37
N ASP A 216 -20.51 19.85 10.89
CA ASP A 216 -20.14 20.58 12.11
C ASP A 216 -20.06 19.65 13.32
N ASN A 217 -20.98 18.68 13.43
CA ASN A 217 -20.95 17.66 14.47
C ASN A 217 -19.74 16.70 14.32
N ALA A 218 -19.38 16.32 13.08
CA ALA A 218 -18.24 15.47 12.79
C ALA A 218 -16.92 16.18 13.13
N LEU A 219 -16.75 17.43 12.70
CA LEU A 219 -15.58 18.24 13.03
C LEU A 219 -15.43 18.46 14.52
N LYS A 220 -16.53 18.81 15.22
CA LYS A 220 -16.52 18.92 16.67
C LYS A 220 -16.05 17.63 17.34
N ALA A 221 -16.58 16.49 16.93
CA ALA A 221 -16.18 15.19 17.49
C ALA A 221 -14.71 14.86 17.19
N LEU A 222 -14.21 15.22 16.01
CA LEU A 222 -12.81 15.01 15.60
C LEU A 222 -11.85 15.86 16.46
N HIS A 223 -12.17 17.15 16.67
CA HIS A 223 -11.41 18.02 17.54
C HIS A 223 -11.46 17.57 19.01
N GLU A 224 -12.63 17.19 19.53
CA GLU A 224 -12.77 16.62 20.88
C GLU A 224 -11.97 15.32 21.05
N PHE A 225 -11.83 14.52 20.00
CA PHE A 225 -10.98 13.33 20.00
C PHE A 225 -9.48 13.70 20.05
N ALA A 226 -9.07 14.69 19.27
CA ALA A 226 -7.71 15.22 19.29
C ALA A 226 -7.36 15.82 20.65
N ASP A 227 -8.25 16.60 21.24
CA ASP A 227 -8.05 17.22 22.56
C ASP A 227 -7.97 16.16 23.69
N TRP A 228 -8.77 15.11 23.59
CA TRP A 228 -8.67 13.98 24.52
C TRP A 228 -7.33 13.25 24.40
N LEU A 229 -6.83 13.02 23.19
CA LEU A 229 -5.50 12.43 22.98
C LEU A 229 -4.41 13.35 23.56
N ASP A 230 -4.47 14.64 23.25
CA ASP A 230 -3.49 15.64 23.68
C ASP A 230 -3.39 15.74 25.21
N ALA A 231 -4.53 15.78 25.89
CA ALA A 231 -4.59 15.75 27.35
C ALA A 231 -4.00 14.48 27.99
N GLY A 232 -3.96 13.38 27.22
CA GLY A 232 -3.45 12.08 27.67
C GLY A 232 -2.03 11.76 27.22
N VAL A 233 -1.52 12.38 26.16
CA VAL A 233 -0.33 11.94 25.39
C VAL A 233 0.94 11.83 26.24
N ALA A 234 1.12 12.68 27.23
CA ALA A 234 2.28 12.65 28.12
C ALA A 234 2.36 11.37 28.99
N ARG A 235 1.23 10.70 29.21
CA ARG A 235 1.11 9.46 30.01
C ARG A 235 1.02 8.20 29.15
N MET A 236 0.94 8.33 27.83
CA MET A 236 0.87 7.19 26.92
C MET A 236 2.23 6.49 26.85
N PRO A 237 2.27 5.17 26.68
CA PRO A 237 3.50 4.42 26.49
C PRO A 237 4.22 4.90 25.24
N ASP A 238 5.54 4.90 25.32
CA ASP A 238 6.38 5.11 24.14
C ASP A 238 6.23 3.95 23.17
N TRP A 239 6.53 4.20 21.89
CA TRP A 239 6.56 3.15 20.88
C TRP A 239 7.60 2.08 21.22
N THR A 240 7.25 0.82 21.04
CA THR A 240 8.15 -0.30 21.27
C THR A 240 8.27 -1.18 20.03
N PRO A 241 9.46 -1.75 19.75
CA PRO A 241 9.67 -2.66 18.64
C PRO A 241 8.87 -3.96 18.81
N MET A 242 8.47 -4.58 17.70
CA MET A 242 7.76 -5.87 17.73
C MET A 242 8.68 -7.08 18.01
N GLY A 243 9.99 -6.89 17.93
CA GLY A 243 10.99 -7.95 18.09
C GLY A 243 11.32 -8.70 16.80
N GLU A 244 12.53 -9.30 16.77
CA GLU A 244 13.07 -9.95 15.56
C GLU A 244 12.23 -11.15 15.11
N GLU A 245 11.72 -11.95 16.06
CA GLU A 245 10.90 -13.12 15.74
C GLU A 245 9.57 -12.73 15.06
N THR A 246 8.86 -11.75 15.63
CA THR A 246 7.60 -11.25 15.07
C THR A 246 7.83 -10.59 13.72
N TYR A 247 8.92 -9.83 13.58
CA TYR A 247 9.28 -9.20 12.31
C TYR A 247 9.62 -10.23 11.24
N ASN A 248 10.38 -11.28 11.57
CA ASN A 248 10.68 -12.39 10.65
C ASN A 248 9.43 -13.17 10.25
N ARG A 249 8.47 -13.35 11.16
CA ARG A 249 7.16 -13.94 10.82
C ARG A 249 6.41 -13.07 9.81
N LEU A 250 6.43 -11.74 9.98
CA LEU A 250 5.85 -10.80 9.00
C LEU A 250 6.51 -10.97 7.63
N LEU A 251 7.85 -10.94 7.55
CA LEU A 251 8.57 -11.07 6.29
C LEU A 251 8.27 -12.40 5.59
N LYS A 252 8.37 -13.50 6.31
CA LYS A 252 8.30 -14.84 5.73
C LYS A 252 6.87 -15.32 5.48
N ARG A 253 6.00 -15.26 6.50
CA ARG A 253 4.67 -15.88 6.43
C ARG A 253 3.62 -14.97 5.81
N VAL A 254 3.75 -13.66 6.00
CA VAL A 254 2.77 -12.68 5.51
C VAL A 254 3.18 -12.13 4.15
N LEU A 255 4.44 -11.70 4.00
CA LEU A 255 4.96 -11.13 2.76
C LEU A 255 5.59 -12.18 1.82
N LEU A 256 5.67 -13.43 2.24
CA LEU A 256 6.27 -14.54 1.47
C LEU A 256 7.69 -14.22 0.94
N LEU A 257 8.46 -13.44 1.70
CA LEU A 257 9.85 -13.12 1.38
C LEU A 257 10.78 -14.27 1.78
N PRO A 258 11.69 -14.72 0.89
CA PRO A 258 12.67 -15.76 1.19
C PRO A 258 13.86 -15.24 2.01
N PHE A 259 13.66 -14.14 2.76
CA PHE A 259 14.69 -13.42 3.52
C PHE A 259 14.24 -13.21 4.97
N ASP A 260 15.18 -13.26 5.89
CA ASP A 260 14.97 -12.78 7.25
C ASP A 260 15.44 -11.32 7.43
N ALA A 261 15.28 -10.78 8.64
CA ALA A 261 15.65 -9.41 8.96
C ALA A 261 17.15 -9.12 8.70
N ARG A 262 18.03 -10.12 8.85
CA ARG A 262 19.49 -9.96 8.61
C ARG A 262 19.79 -9.93 7.12
N ASP A 263 19.18 -10.82 6.34
CA ASP A 263 19.29 -10.84 4.89
C ASP A 263 18.88 -9.47 4.31
N VAL A 264 17.72 -8.95 4.77
CA VAL A 264 17.18 -7.67 4.31
C VAL A 264 18.08 -6.51 4.75
N ALA A 265 18.57 -6.49 5.99
CA ALA A 265 19.49 -5.45 6.47
C ALA A 265 20.80 -5.44 5.66
N THR A 266 21.38 -6.61 5.40
CA THR A 266 22.60 -6.76 4.59
C THR A 266 22.40 -6.22 3.17
N LEU A 267 21.27 -6.54 2.54
CA LEU A 267 20.93 -5.98 1.24
C LEU A 267 20.85 -4.45 1.28
N GLY A 268 20.24 -3.89 2.33
CA GLY A 268 20.15 -2.45 2.53
C GLY A 268 21.51 -1.77 2.61
N GLU A 269 22.45 -2.35 3.36
CA GLU A 269 23.81 -1.84 3.49
C GLU A 269 24.60 -1.88 2.17
N ILE A 270 24.51 -2.99 1.45
CA ILE A 270 25.14 -3.16 0.13
C ILE A 270 24.63 -2.11 -0.85
N GLU A 271 23.30 -1.96 -0.97
CA GLU A 271 22.72 -1.00 -1.91
C GLU A 271 22.96 0.45 -1.50
N LEU A 272 22.94 0.76 -0.20
CA LEU A 272 23.30 2.10 0.29
C LEU A 272 24.74 2.46 -0.06
N GLY A 273 25.68 1.53 0.14
CA GLY A 273 27.09 1.69 -0.25
C GLY A 273 27.24 1.88 -1.76
N ARG A 274 26.53 1.08 -2.55
CA ARG A 274 26.52 1.17 -4.01
C ARG A 274 26.05 2.55 -4.49
N TYR A 275 24.92 3.04 -4.00
CA TYR A 275 24.41 4.35 -4.42
C TYR A 275 25.27 5.51 -3.97
N ARG A 276 25.89 5.44 -2.80
CA ARG A 276 26.90 6.44 -2.36
C ARG A 276 28.10 6.49 -3.31
N ALA A 277 28.59 5.32 -3.74
CA ALA A 277 29.70 5.23 -4.68
C ALA A 277 29.32 5.80 -6.06
N LEU A 278 28.14 5.47 -6.58
CA LEU A 278 27.62 5.99 -7.85
C LEU A 278 27.43 7.51 -7.81
N GLU A 279 26.92 8.07 -6.71
CA GLU A 279 26.80 9.52 -6.53
C GLU A 279 28.20 10.21 -6.49
N ALA A 280 29.19 9.56 -5.87
CA ALA A 280 30.56 10.10 -5.84
C ALA A 280 31.19 10.13 -7.23
N LEU A 281 30.99 9.08 -8.02
CA LEU A 281 31.43 9.03 -9.42
C LEU A 281 30.74 10.11 -10.27
N LEU A 282 29.42 10.29 -10.11
CA LEU A 282 28.67 11.31 -10.84
C LEU A 282 29.15 12.75 -10.53
N LYS A 283 29.65 12.97 -9.34
CA LYS A 283 30.15 14.30 -8.87
C LYS A 283 31.59 14.56 -9.27
N ASP A 284 32.33 13.58 -9.80
CA ASP A 284 33.72 13.79 -10.27
C ASP A 284 33.71 14.66 -11.52
N PRO A 285 34.33 15.85 -11.50
CA PRO A 285 34.32 16.77 -12.65
C PRO A 285 34.93 16.19 -13.92
N ARG A 286 35.78 15.16 -13.78
CA ARG A 286 36.42 14.47 -14.91
C ARG A 286 35.46 13.54 -15.64
N LEU A 287 34.38 13.08 -14.97
CA LEU A 287 33.37 12.20 -15.50
C LEU A 287 32.10 12.96 -15.88
N ALA A 288 31.97 14.23 -15.47
CA ALA A 288 30.81 15.05 -15.77
C ALA A 288 30.72 15.34 -17.28
N SER A 289 29.59 14.98 -17.88
CA SER A 289 29.28 15.43 -19.22
C SER A 289 28.60 16.79 -19.16
N PRO A 290 29.02 17.78 -19.99
CA PRO A 290 28.24 19.02 -20.12
C PRO A 290 26.84 18.65 -20.64
N ASP A 291 25.81 19.11 -19.92
CA ASP A 291 24.42 19.05 -20.43
C ASP A 291 24.02 20.42 -20.98
N PRO A 292 24.29 20.70 -22.27
CA PRO A 292 23.99 22.00 -22.86
C PRO A 292 22.49 22.24 -23.06
N ALA A 293 21.67 21.21 -22.98
CA ALA A 293 20.24 21.31 -23.18
C ALA A 293 19.47 21.74 -21.92
N ARG A 294 20.15 21.86 -20.78
CA ARG A 294 19.52 22.08 -19.48
C ARG A 294 19.61 23.51 -18.97
N ALA A 295 19.01 24.42 -19.70
CA ALA A 295 18.37 25.53 -19.01
C ALA A 295 17.13 24.91 -18.32
N GLN A 296 17.24 24.60 -17.03
CA GLN A 296 16.08 24.17 -16.24
C GLN A 296 15.01 25.24 -16.39
N HIS A 297 13.93 24.91 -17.08
CA HIS A 297 12.76 25.78 -17.04
C HIS A 297 12.16 25.64 -15.64
N VAL A 298 12.51 26.61 -14.78
CA VAL A 298 11.90 26.71 -13.45
C VAL A 298 10.50 27.25 -13.62
N PRO A 299 9.46 26.51 -13.25
CA PRO A 299 8.09 26.98 -13.33
C PRO A 299 7.91 28.32 -12.59
N LYS A 300 7.07 29.21 -13.09
CA LYS A 300 6.80 30.51 -12.48
C LYS A 300 5.74 30.41 -11.38
N ASP A 301 4.79 29.48 -11.57
CA ASP A 301 3.64 29.31 -10.69
C ASP A 301 3.16 27.83 -10.68
N GLN A 302 2.11 27.58 -9.92
CA GLN A 302 1.50 26.25 -9.78
C GLN A 302 0.95 25.70 -11.11
N ALA A 303 0.40 26.55 -11.96
CA ALA A 303 -0.19 26.10 -13.24
C ALA A 303 0.90 25.62 -14.20
N GLU A 304 1.99 26.36 -14.30
CA GLU A 304 3.15 25.99 -15.11
C GLU A 304 3.85 24.73 -14.56
N PHE A 305 3.86 24.58 -13.23
CA PHE A 305 4.37 23.38 -12.57
C PHE A 305 3.54 22.13 -12.91
N LEU A 306 2.21 22.22 -12.89
CA LEU A 306 1.32 21.13 -13.31
C LEU A 306 1.51 20.78 -14.79
N ALA A 307 1.55 21.80 -15.66
CA ALA A 307 1.76 21.60 -17.10
C ALA A 307 3.12 20.94 -17.41
N ALA A 308 4.15 21.26 -16.63
CA ALA A 308 5.45 20.61 -16.75
C ALA A 308 5.37 19.09 -16.44
N TYR A 309 4.64 18.71 -15.40
CA TYR A 309 4.42 17.30 -15.08
C TYR A 309 3.67 16.56 -16.18
N GLU A 310 2.60 17.14 -16.73
CA GLU A 310 1.83 16.52 -17.82
C GLU A 310 2.69 16.35 -19.08
N SER A 311 3.47 17.36 -19.45
CA SER A 311 4.39 17.31 -20.60
C SER A 311 5.47 16.23 -20.41
N ARG A 312 6.05 16.13 -19.22
CA ARG A 312 7.09 15.13 -18.92
C ARG A 312 6.54 13.71 -18.87
N GLN A 313 5.29 13.52 -18.42
CA GLN A 313 4.64 12.20 -18.50
C GLN A 313 4.44 11.77 -19.96
N GLN A 314 4.06 12.68 -20.86
CA GLN A 314 3.93 12.38 -22.28
C GLN A 314 5.30 12.03 -22.92
N GLU A 315 6.36 12.77 -22.57
CA GLU A 315 7.74 12.47 -22.99
C GLU A 315 8.15 11.02 -22.63
N ILE A 316 7.86 10.59 -21.41
CA ILE A 316 8.15 9.21 -20.97
C ILE A 316 7.36 8.20 -21.80
N VAL A 317 6.07 8.42 -22.04
CA VAL A 317 5.22 7.52 -22.83
C VAL A 317 5.73 7.39 -24.26
N ASP A 318 6.11 8.50 -24.90
CA ASP A 318 6.63 8.51 -26.26
C ASP A 318 7.99 7.80 -26.35
N PHE A 319 8.86 8.00 -25.35
CA PHE A 319 10.14 7.31 -25.23
C PHE A 319 9.94 5.79 -25.08
N LEU A 320 9.04 5.34 -24.20
CA LEU A 320 8.74 3.90 -24.01
C LEU A 320 8.27 3.23 -25.30
N LYS A 321 7.42 3.92 -26.07
CA LYS A 321 6.92 3.43 -27.37
C LYS A 321 8.03 3.36 -28.41
N ALA A 322 8.83 4.42 -28.52
CA ALA A 322 9.93 4.50 -29.49
C ALA A 322 10.99 3.41 -29.23
N MET A 323 11.31 3.15 -27.96
CA MET A 323 12.29 2.17 -27.54
C MET A 323 11.71 0.74 -27.38
N GLN A 324 10.40 0.56 -27.51
CA GLN A 324 9.70 -0.72 -27.33
C GLN A 324 10.07 -1.42 -26.00
N LEU A 325 10.09 -0.66 -24.91
CA LEU A 325 10.53 -1.18 -23.62
C LEU A 325 9.44 -2.00 -22.89
N ILE A 326 8.17 -1.67 -23.11
CA ILE A 326 7.02 -2.30 -22.46
C ILE A 326 5.76 -2.07 -23.29
N THR A 327 4.80 -2.99 -23.23
CA THR A 327 3.50 -2.81 -23.84
C THR A 327 2.60 -1.94 -22.96
N ILE A 328 2.05 -0.85 -23.53
CA ILE A 328 1.03 -0.01 -22.90
C ILE A 328 -0.32 -0.47 -23.44
N PRO A 329 -1.16 -1.15 -22.62
CA PRO A 329 -2.42 -1.72 -23.11
C PRO A 329 -3.42 -0.65 -23.53
N ALA A 330 -4.18 -0.91 -24.61
CA ALA A 330 -5.19 0.01 -25.12
C ALA A 330 -6.36 0.26 -24.15
N TYR A 331 -6.59 -0.66 -23.22
CA TYR A 331 -7.63 -0.52 -22.20
C TYR A 331 -7.21 0.33 -21.00
N MET A 332 -5.97 0.78 -20.95
CA MET A 332 -5.49 1.60 -19.87
C MET A 332 -6.20 2.96 -19.88
N GLY A 333 -6.75 3.34 -18.73
CA GLY A 333 -7.48 4.59 -18.58
C GLY A 333 -6.59 5.83 -18.51
N ALA A 334 -7.15 6.94 -18.06
CA ALA A 334 -6.44 8.20 -17.97
C ALA A 334 -5.58 8.29 -16.70
N PHE A 335 -4.36 8.79 -16.84
CA PHE A 335 -3.52 9.23 -15.72
C PHE A 335 -3.54 10.76 -15.66
N ARG A 336 -3.96 11.30 -14.52
CA ARG A 336 -4.15 12.75 -14.33
C ARG A 336 -3.28 13.27 -13.20
N ILE A 337 -2.69 14.42 -13.41
CA ILE A 337 -1.86 15.10 -12.41
C ILE A 337 -2.66 16.23 -11.79
N ARG A 338 -2.67 16.30 -10.46
CA ARG A 338 -3.41 17.31 -9.70
C ARG A 338 -2.57 17.85 -8.54
N GLN A 339 -2.92 19.05 -8.09
CA GLN A 339 -2.33 19.59 -6.87
C GLN A 339 -2.80 18.80 -5.64
N LEU A 340 -1.89 18.54 -4.72
CA LEU A 340 -2.18 17.88 -3.44
C LEU A 340 -3.12 18.76 -2.60
N PRO A 341 -4.26 18.22 -2.15
CA PRO A 341 -5.14 18.94 -1.23
C PRO A 341 -4.45 19.24 0.10
N GLU A 342 -4.77 20.38 0.72
CA GLU A 342 -4.15 20.85 1.97
C GLU A 342 -4.23 19.81 3.10
N ALA A 343 -5.37 19.09 3.20
CA ALA A 343 -5.61 18.07 4.20
C ALA A 343 -4.58 16.93 4.23
N PHE A 344 -3.92 16.65 3.10
CA PHE A 344 -2.93 15.56 2.98
C PHE A 344 -1.47 16.02 3.07
N LYS A 345 -1.22 17.33 3.08
CA LYS A 345 0.15 17.87 3.17
C LYS A 345 0.91 17.38 4.41
N PRO A 346 0.31 17.31 5.61
CA PRO A 346 1.03 16.84 6.79
C PRO A 346 1.48 15.39 6.73
N THR A 347 0.68 14.53 6.08
CA THR A 347 0.93 13.08 6.02
C THR A 347 1.63 12.63 4.73
N SER A 348 1.57 13.45 3.67
CA SER A 348 2.12 13.12 2.35
C SER A 348 2.75 14.36 1.69
N PRO A 349 3.76 14.98 2.29
CA PRO A 349 4.33 16.25 1.79
C PRO A 349 4.92 16.14 0.37
N GLY A 350 5.32 14.95 -0.05
CA GLY A 350 5.82 14.66 -1.40
C GLY A 350 4.74 14.38 -2.45
N GLY A 351 3.48 14.35 -2.04
CA GLY A 351 2.38 13.88 -2.89
C GLY A 351 2.15 12.38 -2.78
N PHE A 352 1.17 11.87 -3.52
CA PHE A 352 0.86 10.45 -3.60
C PHE A 352 0.09 10.12 -4.87
N MET A 353 0.17 8.88 -5.32
CA MET A 353 -0.62 8.34 -6.41
C MET A 353 -1.89 7.66 -5.86
N ASN A 354 -3.03 7.99 -6.46
CA ASN A 354 -4.27 7.27 -6.25
C ASN A 354 -4.55 6.40 -7.48
N PRO A 355 -4.43 5.07 -7.38
CA PRO A 355 -4.57 4.18 -8.52
C PRO A 355 -6.01 4.09 -9.01
N PRO A 356 -6.22 3.54 -10.22
CA PRO A 356 -7.55 3.13 -10.63
C PRO A 356 -8.08 2.05 -9.69
N GLY A 357 -9.33 2.16 -9.29
CA GLY A 357 -9.99 1.18 -8.44
C GLY A 357 -10.21 -0.15 -9.16
N LEU A 358 -10.22 -1.24 -8.40
CA LEU A 358 -10.39 -2.60 -8.91
C LEU A 358 -11.73 -2.80 -9.66
N TYR A 359 -12.79 -2.14 -9.20
CA TYR A 359 -14.16 -2.28 -9.73
C TYR A 359 -14.56 -1.17 -10.70
N GLU A 360 -13.65 -0.24 -11.02
CA GLU A 360 -13.95 0.85 -11.94
C GLU A 360 -14.06 0.36 -13.39
N GLN A 361 -15.13 0.82 -14.07
CA GLN A 361 -15.32 0.57 -15.49
C GLN A 361 -14.44 1.47 -16.36
N ASP A 362 -14.36 2.76 -15.99
CA ASP A 362 -13.48 3.75 -16.62
C ASP A 362 -12.33 4.09 -15.65
N PRO A 363 -11.25 3.32 -15.68
CA PRO A 363 -10.18 3.45 -14.70
C PRO A 363 -9.44 4.79 -14.87
N VAL A 364 -9.40 5.61 -13.83
CA VAL A 364 -8.64 6.85 -13.79
C VAL A 364 -7.69 6.82 -12.60
N GLY A 365 -6.40 7.03 -12.85
CA GLY A 365 -5.42 7.25 -11.80
C GLY A 365 -5.11 8.73 -11.63
N PHE A 366 -4.84 9.14 -10.39
CA PHE A 366 -4.44 10.51 -10.07
C PHE A 366 -3.08 10.51 -9.38
N PHE A 367 -2.22 11.41 -9.81
CA PHE A 367 -1.02 11.73 -9.06
C PHE A 367 -1.18 13.14 -8.49
N TYR A 368 -1.22 13.22 -7.16
CA TYR A 368 -1.31 14.46 -6.42
C TYR A 368 0.09 14.95 -6.11
N ILE A 369 0.51 16.07 -6.72
CA ILE A 369 1.83 16.66 -6.55
C ILE A 369 1.80 17.79 -5.52
N PRO A 370 2.93 18.05 -4.81
CA PRO A 370 2.96 19.11 -3.79
C PRO A 370 2.68 20.49 -4.38
N THR A 371 2.30 21.43 -3.52
CA THR A 371 2.21 22.83 -3.89
C THR A 371 3.58 23.35 -4.30
N TYR A 372 3.65 24.02 -5.44
CA TYR A 372 4.87 24.62 -5.94
C TYR A 372 5.45 25.63 -4.95
N ASN A 373 6.64 25.38 -4.46
CA ASN A 373 7.39 26.27 -3.57
C ASN A 373 8.89 26.15 -3.85
N PRO A 374 9.45 26.95 -4.78
CA PRO A 374 10.87 26.87 -5.15
C PRO A 374 11.84 27.26 -4.03
N LYS A 375 11.35 27.87 -2.94
CA LYS A 375 12.14 28.24 -1.76
C LYS A 375 12.06 27.22 -0.63
N SER A 376 11.34 26.11 -0.83
CA SER A 376 11.17 25.07 0.20
C SER A 376 12.51 24.39 0.51
N GLY A 377 12.81 24.25 1.78
CA GLY A 377 13.90 23.40 2.28
C GLY A 377 13.55 21.92 2.32
N ASN A 378 12.26 21.57 2.19
CA ASN A 378 11.78 20.20 2.30
C ASN A 378 12.30 19.31 1.16
N PHE A 379 12.84 18.15 1.52
CA PHE A 379 13.45 17.19 0.60
C PHE A 379 12.53 16.79 -0.57
N TYR A 380 11.26 16.48 -0.26
CA TYR A 380 10.32 15.99 -1.27
C TYR A 380 9.89 17.09 -2.24
N ILE A 381 9.63 18.30 -1.74
CA ILE A 381 9.24 19.45 -2.58
C ILE A 381 10.38 19.83 -3.51
N ARG A 382 11.61 19.82 -3.02
CA ARG A 382 12.80 20.09 -3.87
C ARG A 382 12.94 19.03 -4.97
N ALA A 383 12.82 17.75 -4.61
CA ALA A 383 12.91 16.66 -5.59
C ALA A 383 11.82 16.77 -6.66
N ALA A 384 10.58 17.13 -6.26
CA ALA A 384 9.47 17.32 -7.18
C ALA A 384 9.69 18.47 -8.19
N ILE A 385 10.42 19.52 -7.78
CA ILE A 385 10.67 20.71 -8.64
C ILE A 385 11.89 20.47 -9.55
N GLU A 386 12.88 19.72 -9.10
CA GLU A 386 14.15 19.56 -9.81
C GLU A 386 13.98 18.87 -11.17
N ASP A 387 13.37 17.71 -11.21
CA ASP A 387 12.98 16.99 -12.42
C ASP A 387 11.81 16.04 -12.10
N PRO A 388 10.63 16.20 -12.70
CA PRO A 388 9.49 15.34 -12.41
C PRO A 388 9.60 13.94 -13.00
N ARG A 389 10.46 13.68 -14.00
CA ARG A 389 10.52 12.40 -14.72
C ARG A 389 10.83 11.18 -13.85
N PRO A 390 11.77 11.22 -12.88
CA PRO A 390 11.99 10.06 -12.01
C PRO A 390 10.75 9.67 -11.22
N VAL A 391 10.05 10.64 -10.61
CA VAL A 391 8.83 10.37 -9.85
C VAL A 391 7.64 10.03 -10.75
N LEU A 392 7.54 10.60 -11.94
CA LEU A 392 6.54 10.22 -12.93
C LEU A 392 6.75 8.80 -13.47
N GLY A 393 7.99 8.40 -13.67
CA GLY A 393 8.33 7.01 -14.01
C GLY A 393 7.94 6.03 -12.91
N HIS A 394 7.99 6.47 -11.64
CA HIS A 394 7.57 5.71 -10.47
C HIS A 394 6.05 5.64 -10.33
N GLU A 395 5.37 6.79 -10.31
CA GLU A 395 3.94 6.88 -10.01
C GLU A 395 3.04 6.61 -11.23
N GLY A 396 3.48 7.01 -12.41
CA GLY A 396 2.70 6.98 -13.63
C GLY A 396 2.97 5.75 -14.51
N ILE A 397 3.37 6.05 -15.76
CA ILE A 397 3.74 5.08 -16.78
C ILE A 397 5.26 5.19 -16.99
N PRO A 398 6.02 4.08 -16.80
CA PRO A 398 5.60 2.69 -16.67
C PRO A 398 5.41 2.16 -15.23
N GLY A 399 5.41 3.02 -14.21
CA GLY A 399 5.36 2.64 -12.79
C GLY A 399 4.01 2.13 -12.29
N HIS A 400 3.59 2.63 -11.13
CA HIS A 400 2.41 2.15 -10.41
C HIS A 400 1.13 2.17 -11.23
N PHE A 401 0.86 3.27 -11.95
CA PHE A 401 -0.39 3.38 -12.71
C PHE A 401 -0.50 2.29 -13.78
N LEU A 402 0.54 2.05 -14.55
CA LEU A 402 0.54 0.97 -15.55
C LEU A 402 0.41 -0.40 -14.87
N GLN A 403 1.21 -0.67 -13.85
CA GLN A 403 1.28 -1.94 -13.15
C GLN A 403 -0.07 -2.32 -12.53
N ILE A 404 -0.72 -1.40 -11.78
CA ILE A 404 -2.00 -1.65 -11.13
C ILE A 404 -3.13 -1.77 -12.16
N SER A 405 -3.09 -0.98 -13.24
CA SER A 405 -4.07 -1.11 -14.35
C SER A 405 -4.04 -2.49 -14.98
N ILE A 406 -2.86 -3.09 -15.14
CA ILE A 406 -2.71 -4.48 -15.63
C ILE A 406 -3.18 -5.48 -14.57
N ALA A 407 -2.77 -5.31 -13.32
CA ALA A 407 -3.13 -6.21 -12.22
C ALA A 407 -4.66 -6.30 -12.02
N ASN A 408 -5.37 -5.20 -12.16
CA ASN A 408 -6.84 -5.14 -12.07
C ASN A 408 -7.56 -5.96 -13.17
N ARG A 409 -6.87 -6.45 -14.20
CA ARG A 409 -7.42 -7.23 -15.31
C ARG A 409 -7.02 -8.71 -15.29
N VAL A 410 -6.26 -9.14 -14.28
CA VAL A 410 -5.88 -10.56 -14.14
C VAL A 410 -7.12 -11.42 -13.93
N ALA A 411 -7.19 -12.57 -14.60
CA ALA A 411 -8.39 -13.42 -14.64
C ALA A 411 -8.75 -14.00 -13.25
N SER A 412 -7.76 -14.48 -12.48
CA SER A 412 -7.99 -14.99 -11.12
C SER A 412 -8.42 -13.86 -10.19
N GLU A 413 -9.58 -14.01 -9.55
CA GLU A 413 -10.08 -13.06 -8.54
C GLU A 413 -9.10 -12.96 -7.36
N ILE A 414 -8.56 -14.09 -6.90
CA ILE A 414 -7.59 -14.13 -5.80
C ILE A 414 -6.35 -13.29 -6.13
N ARG A 415 -5.82 -13.42 -7.35
CA ARG A 415 -4.65 -12.65 -7.79
C ARG A 415 -4.99 -11.16 -7.98
N ARG A 416 -6.17 -10.84 -8.51
CA ARG A 416 -6.64 -9.44 -8.63
C ARG A 416 -6.81 -8.76 -7.28
N GLN A 417 -7.27 -9.50 -6.27
CA GLN A 417 -7.46 -9.01 -4.90
C GLN A 417 -6.18 -9.00 -4.07
N HIS A 418 -5.08 -9.50 -4.62
CA HIS A 418 -3.79 -9.49 -3.94
C HIS A 418 -3.03 -8.21 -4.26
N GLY A 419 -2.52 -7.54 -3.22
CA GLY A 419 -1.66 -6.37 -3.34
C GLY A 419 -0.36 -6.61 -2.56
N ASP A 420 0.75 -6.80 -3.26
CA ASP A 420 2.07 -6.96 -2.66
C ASP A 420 2.88 -5.68 -2.79
N SER A 421 3.21 -5.04 -1.65
CA SER A 421 3.96 -3.79 -1.65
C SER A 421 5.41 -3.97 -2.12
N VAL A 422 6.01 -5.15 -1.89
CA VAL A 422 7.39 -5.43 -2.33
C VAL A 422 7.45 -5.52 -3.85
N PHE A 423 6.43 -6.11 -4.48
CA PHE A 423 6.31 -6.09 -5.93
C PHE A 423 6.06 -4.66 -6.44
N ALA A 424 5.03 -3.97 -5.92
CA ALA A 424 4.60 -2.69 -6.44
C ALA A 424 5.71 -1.62 -6.34
N GLU A 425 6.28 -1.43 -5.16
CA GLU A 425 7.35 -0.46 -4.92
C GLU A 425 8.67 -0.88 -5.58
N GLY A 426 8.92 -2.19 -5.61
CA GLY A 426 10.08 -2.74 -6.31
C GLY A 426 10.02 -2.50 -7.80
N TRP A 427 8.86 -2.70 -8.43
CA TRP A 427 8.62 -2.39 -9.84
C TRP A 427 8.80 -0.90 -10.12
N ALA A 428 8.14 -0.04 -9.34
CA ALA A 428 8.22 1.41 -9.54
C ALA A 428 9.67 1.93 -9.38
N LEU A 429 10.42 1.44 -8.39
CA LEU A 429 11.84 1.79 -8.25
C LEU A 429 12.71 1.20 -9.35
N TYR A 430 12.39 0.00 -9.85
CA TYR A 430 13.05 -0.60 -11.01
C TYR A 430 12.87 0.27 -12.25
N THR A 431 11.66 0.81 -12.48
CA THR A 431 11.40 1.64 -13.65
C THR A 431 12.18 2.94 -13.66
N GLU A 432 12.44 3.56 -12.49
CA GLU A 432 13.30 4.74 -12.38
C GLU A 432 14.72 4.46 -12.92
N GLU A 433 15.33 3.36 -12.49
CA GLU A 433 16.67 2.96 -12.95
C GLU A 433 16.64 2.46 -14.40
N MET A 434 15.62 1.73 -14.80
CA MET A 434 15.44 1.23 -16.17
C MET A 434 15.37 2.38 -17.18
N LEU A 435 14.55 3.40 -16.92
CA LEU A 435 14.42 4.59 -17.76
C LEU A 435 15.76 5.35 -17.87
N SER A 436 16.48 5.47 -16.74
CA SER A 436 17.82 6.08 -16.74
C SER A 436 18.80 5.30 -17.61
N ARG A 437 18.85 3.96 -17.49
CA ARG A 437 19.74 3.11 -18.28
C ARG A 437 19.34 2.99 -19.74
N ALA A 438 18.06 3.15 -20.05
CA ALA A 438 17.57 3.17 -21.43
C ALA A 438 17.90 4.49 -22.16
N GLY A 439 18.39 5.51 -21.46
CA GLY A 439 18.82 6.78 -22.04
C GLY A 439 17.75 7.87 -22.09
N LEU A 440 16.67 7.75 -21.27
CA LEU A 440 15.70 8.86 -21.13
C LEU A 440 16.37 10.15 -20.62
N TYR A 441 17.39 10.00 -19.80
CA TYR A 441 18.21 11.12 -19.31
C TYR A 441 19.59 11.10 -19.96
N PRO A 442 20.19 12.27 -20.26
CA PRO A 442 21.59 12.32 -20.65
C PRO A 442 22.49 11.69 -19.57
N GLU A 443 23.53 11.02 -20.01
CA GLU A 443 24.51 10.43 -19.09
C GLU A 443 25.13 11.51 -18.21
N ASN A 444 25.34 11.19 -16.93
CA ASN A 444 25.87 12.12 -15.91
C ASN A 444 25.06 13.43 -15.74
N SER A 445 23.77 13.43 -16.11
CA SER A 445 22.88 14.56 -15.95
C SER A 445 22.40 14.72 -14.48
N ALA A 446 21.87 15.89 -14.15
CA ALA A 446 21.24 16.14 -12.84
C ALA A 446 20.02 15.22 -12.61
N ALA A 447 19.26 14.85 -13.66
CA ALA A 447 18.17 13.88 -13.57
C ALA A 447 18.66 12.49 -13.15
N GLN A 448 19.78 12.03 -13.73
CA GLN A 448 20.42 10.78 -13.31
C GLN A 448 20.91 10.88 -11.84
N GLY A 449 21.48 12.04 -11.46
CA GLY A 449 21.85 12.32 -10.06
C GLY A 449 20.66 12.27 -9.11
N GLN A 450 19.48 12.71 -9.55
CA GLN A 450 18.25 12.63 -8.76
C GLN A 450 17.79 11.17 -8.58
N VAL A 451 17.83 10.35 -9.63
CA VAL A 451 17.53 8.91 -9.51
C VAL A 451 18.46 8.24 -8.48
N LEU A 452 19.75 8.55 -8.51
CA LEU A 452 20.70 8.00 -7.53
C LEU A 452 20.41 8.48 -6.09
N ARG A 453 20.12 9.77 -5.89
CA ARG A 453 19.75 10.31 -4.57
C ARG A 453 18.48 9.66 -4.02
N LEU A 454 17.44 9.53 -4.83
CA LEU A 454 16.19 8.88 -4.43
C LEU A 454 16.40 7.39 -4.12
N SER A 455 17.22 6.70 -4.90
CA SER A 455 17.57 5.30 -4.65
C SER A 455 18.40 5.12 -3.38
N ARG A 456 19.36 6.02 -3.10
CA ARG A 456 20.13 6.04 -1.86
C ARG A 456 19.22 6.24 -0.63
N TYR A 457 18.31 7.20 -0.71
CA TYR A 457 17.30 7.42 0.32
C TYR A 457 16.47 6.17 0.58
N ARG A 458 15.97 5.50 -0.47
CA ARG A 458 15.20 4.26 -0.35
C ARG A 458 16.04 3.09 0.18
N ALA A 459 17.34 3.05 -0.10
CA ALA A 459 18.23 2.06 0.51
C ALA A 459 18.40 2.30 2.02
N ALA A 460 18.49 3.55 2.46
CA ALA A 460 18.54 3.88 3.89
C ALA A 460 17.25 3.48 4.63
N ARG A 461 16.09 3.48 3.95
CA ARG A 461 14.81 3.02 4.52
C ARG A 461 14.88 1.60 5.08
N ILE A 462 15.60 0.69 4.41
CA ILE A 462 15.76 -0.70 4.87
C ILE A 462 16.39 -0.76 6.26
N GLY A 463 17.53 -0.06 6.43
CA GLY A 463 18.25 -0.05 7.71
C GLY A 463 17.38 0.46 8.85
N VAL A 464 16.54 1.46 8.59
CA VAL A 464 15.63 2.02 9.60
C VAL A 464 14.51 1.04 9.93
N ASP A 465 13.78 0.52 8.94
CA ASP A 465 12.65 -0.39 9.17
C ASP A 465 13.10 -1.63 9.96
N VAL A 466 14.14 -2.31 9.48
CA VAL A 466 14.64 -3.52 10.14
C VAL A 466 15.12 -3.23 11.57
N ASN A 467 15.97 -2.22 11.76
CA ASN A 467 16.60 -2.01 13.06
C ASN A 467 15.65 -1.40 14.10
N LEU A 468 14.64 -0.60 13.67
CA LEU A 468 13.56 -0.18 14.57
C LEU A 468 12.73 -1.38 15.03
N HIS A 469 12.19 -2.16 14.12
CA HIS A 469 11.25 -3.25 14.46
C HIS A 469 11.91 -4.43 15.16
N THR A 470 13.22 -4.66 14.94
CA THR A 470 13.99 -5.67 15.68
C THR A 470 14.53 -5.17 17.02
N GLY A 471 14.36 -3.87 17.34
CA GLY A 471 14.82 -3.27 18.60
C GLY A 471 16.32 -2.98 18.67
N ARG A 472 17.01 -2.99 17.53
CA ARG A 472 18.45 -2.68 17.46
C ARG A 472 18.73 -1.19 17.52
N TRP A 473 17.78 -0.35 17.09
CA TRP A 473 17.87 1.12 17.12
C TRP A 473 16.72 1.74 17.89
N THR A 474 17.03 2.85 18.54
CA THR A 474 16.04 3.80 19.07
C THR A 474 15.46 4.63 17.92
N PHE A 475 14.36 5.32 18.18
CA PHE A 475 13.75 6.24 17.22
C PHE A 475 14.73 7.34 16.79
N GLU A 476 15.47 7.95 17.74
CA GLU A 476 16.46 9.00 17.42
C GLU A 476 17.61 8.44 16.57
N GLN A 477 18.09 7.22 16.82
CA GLN A 477 19.11 6.59 15.97
C GLN A 477 18.61 6.39 14.53
N ALA A 478 17.33 6.05 14.36
CA ALA A 478 16.70 5.95 13.06
C ALA A 478 16.65 7.31 12.34
N VAL A 479 16.28 8.39 13.04
CA VAL A 479 16.30 9.76 12.53
C VAL A 479 17.70 10.15 12.08
N GLN A 480 18.71 9.97 12.93
CA GLN A 480 20.10 10.28 12.61
C GLN A 480 20.61 9.49 11.39
N TYR A 481 20.22 8.24 11.28
CA TYR A 481 20.59 7.41 10.13
C TYR A 481 19.96 7.91 8.82
N PHE A 482 18.70 8.36 8.85
CA PHE A 482 18.08 8.98 7.67
C PHE A 482 18.78 10.28 7.27
N MET A 483 19.17 11.10 8.22
CA MET A 483 19.92 12.34 7.94
C MET A 483 21.29 12.02 7.30
N ALA A 484 22.07 11.15 7.92
CA ALA A 484 23.41 10.81 7.47
C ALA A 484 23.43 9.89 6.24
N GLY A 485 22.59 8.87 6.22
CA GLY A 485 22.52 7.85 5.18
C GLY A 485 21.64 8.26 4.00
N GLY A 486 20.42 8.69 4.29
CA GLY A 486 19.42 9.10 3.31
C GLY A 486 19.66 10.48 2.71
N GLY A 487 20.31 11.37 3.45
CA GLY A 487 20.51 12.78 3.07
C GLY A 487 19.27 13.64 3.27
N LEU A 488 18.42 13.27 4.24
CA LEU A 488 17.22 14.01 4.60
C LEU A 488 17.55 15.17 5.54
N ASP A 489 16.75 16.23 5.48
CA ASP A 489 16.65 17.19 6.58
C ASP A 489 15.98 16.53 7.80
N ARG A 490 16.08 17.17 8.98
CA ARG A 490 15.60 16.58 10.23
C ARG A 490 14.08 16.34 10.21
N GLU A 491 13.31 17.27 9.69
CA GLU A 491 11.84 17.17 9.62
C GLU A 491 11.41 15.96 8.77
N ALA A 492 12.00 15.83 7.57
CA ALA A 492 11.76 14.69 6.70
C ALA A 492 12.23 13.36 7.34
N ALA A 493 13.37 13.37 8.04
CA ALA A 493 13.90 12.20 8.72
C ALA A 493 13.00 11.73 9.88
N GLU A 494 12.47 12.66 10.68
CA GLU A 494 11.49 12.36 11.75
C GLU A 494 10.18 11.79 11.18
N GLY A 495 9.66 12.40 10.12
CA GLY A 495 8.47 11.90 9.43
C GLY A 495 8.67 10.49 8.85
N GLU A 496 9.83 10.22 8.24
CA GLU A 496 10.17 8.89 7.70
C GLU A 496 10.35 7.83 8.80
N ALA A 497 10.98 8.19 9.92
CA ALA A 497 11.14 7.29 11.06
C ALA A 497 9.77 6.98 11.71
N ALA A 498 8.89 7.98 11.83
CA ALA A 498 7.52 7.80 12.32
C ALA A 498 6.69 6.92 11.37
N GLY A 499 6.82 7.14 10.07
CA GLY A 499 6.20 6.29 9.05
C GLY A 499 6.71 4.85 9.06
N ALA A 500 8.01 4.63 9.32
CA ALA A 500 8.56 3.29 9.51
C ALA A 500 7.98 2.62 10.76
N ALA A 501 7.95 3.31 11.89
CA ALA A 501 7.40 2.78 13.13
C ALA A 501 5.91 2.44 13.03
N SER A 502 5.13 3.21 12.26
CA SER A 502 3.68 3.02 12.08
C SER A 502 3.33 1.93 11.07
N ASN A 503 4.20 1.67 10.10
CA ASN A 503 3.91 0.75 8.99
C ASN A 503 5.08 -0.21 8.77
N PRO A 504 5.18 -1.27 9.59
CA PRO A 504 6.27 -2.23 9.53
C PRO A 504 6.37 -2.89 8.16
N SER A 505 7.59 -3.07 7.67
CA SER A 505 7.97 -3.64 6.36
C SER A 505 7.67 -2.78 5.12
N GLN A 506 6.97 -1.66 5.23
CA GLN A 506 6.72 -0.80 4.07
C GLN A 506 8.03 -0.21 3.52
N LYS A 507 8.94 0.18 4.42
CA LYS A 507 10.18 0.84 4.01
C LYS A 507 11.20 -0.07 3.34
N ILE A 508 11.12 -1.39 3.57
CA ILE A 508 11.97 -2.37 2.89
C ILE A 508 11.50 -2.70 1.47
N SER A 509 10.25 -2.41 1.13
CA SER A 509 9.59 -2.87 -0.12
C SER A 509 10.35 -2.47 -1.38
N TYR A 510 10.84 -1.25 -1.44
CA TYR A 510 11.45 -0.62 -2.61
C TYR A 510 12.68 -1.37 -3.14
N ILE A 511 13.75 -1.36 -2.37
CA ILE A 511 15.03 -1.96 -2.77
C ILE A 511 14.94 -3.49 -2.80
N THR A 512 14.26 -4.10 -1.83
CA THR A 512 14.11 -5.55 -1.76
C THR A 512 13.33 -6.08 -2.98
N GLY A 513 12.28 -5.36 -3.38
CA GLY A 513 11.50 -5.71 -4.57
C GLY A 513 12.30 -5.50 -5.85
N LYS A 514 12.94 -4.32 -6.01
CA LYS A 514 13.78 -4.05 -7.19
C LYS A 514 14.90 -5.08 -7.34
N TRP A 515 15.58 -5.43 -6.26
CA TRP A 515 16.64 -6.43 -6.28
C TRP A 515 16.13 -7.79 -6.78
N GLN A 516 14.97 -8.24 -6.30
CA GLN A 516 14.36 -9.48 -6.75
C GLN A 516 13.95 -9.40 -8.24
N ILE A 517 13.36 -8.29 -8.69
CA ILE A 517 13.00 -8.09 -10.11
C ILE A 517 14.26 -8.15 -11.00
N MET A 518 15.36 -7.50 -10.61
CA MET A 518 16.62 -7.56 -11.34
C MET A 518 17.19 -8.98 -11.39
N ARG A 519 17.06 -9.76 -10.32
CA ARG A 519 17.44 -11.19 -10.31
C ARG A 519 16.59 -12.02 -11.27
N LEU A 520 15.28 -11.80 -11.29
CA LEU A 520 14.38 -12.48 -12.25
C LEU A 520 14.70 -12.09 -13.70
N LEU A 521 15.01 -10.82 -13.96
CA LEU A 521 15.43 -10.35 -15.27
C LEU A 521 16.71 -11.06 -15.76
N GLY A 522 17.73 -11.16 -14.89
CA GLY A 522 18.97 -11.89 -15.22
C GLY A 522 18.67 -13.34 -15.57
N ARG A 523 17.91 -14.04 -14.73
CA ARG A 523 17.50 -15.43 -14.96
C ARG A 523 16.68 -15.60 -16.26
N TYR A 524 15.78 -14.68 -16.53
CA TYR A 524 14.98 -14.66 -17.76
C TYR A 524 15.87 -14.49 -19.00
N LYS A 525 16.83 -13.56 -18.94
CA LYS A 525 17.81 -13.36 -20.02
C LYS A 525 18.62 -14.64 -20.30
N ASP A 526 19.10 -15.30 -19.24
CA ASP A 526 19.88 -16.54 -19.39
C ASP A 526 19.05 -17.66 -20.02
N GLN A 527 17.76 -17.78 -19.63
CA GLN A 527 16.85 -18.78 -20.20
C GLN A 527 16.49 -18.51 -21.66
N GLN A 528 16.30 -17.23 -22.03
CA GLN A 528 15.89 -16.86 -23.39
C GLN A 528 17.06 -16.80 -24.39
N GLY A 529 18.29 -16.65 -23.93
CA GLY A 529 19.46 -16.54 -24.78
C GLY A 529 19.29 -15.43 -25.85
N ASP A 530 19.44 -15.79 -27.14
CA ASP A 530 19.31 -14.84 -28.26
C ASP A 530 17.86 -14.40 -28.54
N ALA A 531 16.88 -15.13 -28.04
CA ALA A 531 15.46 -14.76 -28.15
C ALA A 531 15.02 -13.69 -27.12
N TYR A 532 15.93 -13.30 -26.21
CA TYR A 532 15.63 -12.31 -25.18
C TYR A 532 15.11 -10.99 -25.75
N ARG A 533 14.01 -10.50 -25.16
CA ARG A 533 13.44 -9.17 -25.38
C ARG A 533 13.04 -8.59 -24.04
N LEU A 534 13.50 -7.38 -23.72
CA LEU A 534 13.22 -6.71 -22.46
C LEU A 534 11.71 -6.47 -22.27
N SER A 535 11.02 -6.05 -23.34
CA SER A 535 9.56 -5.87 -23.30
C SER A 535 8.81 -7.16 -22.96
N ALA A 536 9.23 -8.30 -23.50
CA ALA A 536 8.61 -9.59 -23.21
C ALA A 536 8.76 -9.98 -21.73
N PHE A 537 9.91 -9.67 -21.12
CA PHE A 537 10.10 -9.84 -19.68
C PHE A 537 9.13 -8.97 -18.88
N HIS A 538 9.02 -7.67 -19.20
CA HIS A 538 8.14 -6.74 -18.51
C HIS A 538 6.66 -7.16 -18.64
N ASP A 539 6.24 -7.47 -19.85
CA ASP A 539 4.87 -7.87 -20.14
C ASP A 539 4.50 -9.17 -19.40
N GLN A 540 5.42 -10.15 -19.39
CA GLN A 540 5.21 -11.39 -18.65
C GLN A 540 5.18 -11.14 -17.13
N LEU A 541 6.12 -10.38 -16.58
CA LEU A 541 6.19 -10.07 -15.15
C LEU A 541 4.89 -9.44 -14.66
N LEU A 542 4.39 -8.41 -15.37
CA LEU A 542 3.18 -7.69 -15.00
C LEU A 542 1.89 -8.49 -15.21
N SER A 543 1.88 -9.44 -16.16
CA SER A 543 0.70 -10.26 -16.46
C SER A 543 0.23 -11.14 -15.29
N TYR A 544 1.11 -11.43 -14.33
CA TYR A 544 0.75 -12.20 -13.14
C TYR A 544 -0.02 -11.40 -12.08
N GLY A 545 -0.01 -10.07 -12.15
CA GLY A 545 -0.60 -9.17 -11.14
C GLY A 545 0.41 -8.72 -10.09
N THR A 546 -0.08 -8.13 -9.01
CA THR A 546 0.77 -7.60 -7.92
C THR A 546 1.01 -8.69 -6.87
N LEU A 547 1.85 -9.67 -7.21
CA LEU A 547 2.08 -10.87 -6.41
C LEU A 547 3.45 -10.86 -5.72
N PRO A 548 3.63 -11.56 -4.58
CA PRO A 548 4.95 -11.77 -3.99
C PRO A 548 5.93 -12.34 -5.01
N LEU A 549 7.14 -11.76 -5.07
CA LEU A 549 8.11 -12.12 -6.12
C LEU A 549 8.61 -13.57 -6.03
N SER A 550 8.51 -14.22 -4.86
CA SER A 550 8.73 -15.67 -4.73
C SER A 550 7.67 -16.52 -5.45
N VAL A 551 6.43 -16.02 -5.49
CA VAL A 551 5.32 -16.64 -6.25
C VAL A 551 5.48 -16.36 -7.75
N VAL A 552 5.86 -15.14 -8.11
CA VAL A 552 6.17 -14.78 -9.50
C VAL A 552 7.31 -15.63 -10.06
N GLU A 553 8.36 -15.88 -9.27
CA GLU A 553 9.46 -16.77 -9.66
C GLU A 553 8.94 -18.19 -9.98
N TRP A 554 8.05 -18.73 -9.13
CA TRP A 554 7.43 -20.02 -9.39
C TRP A 554 6.60 -20.03 -10.68
N LEU A 555 5.81 -18.98 -10.93
CA LEU A 555 5.00 -18.86 -12.15
C LEU A 555 5.85 -18.70 -13.43
N MET A 556 6.95 -17.96 -13.35
CA MET A 556 7.82 -17.70 -14.51
C MET A 556 8.72 -18.91 -14.87
N PHE A 557 9.23 -19.60 -13.86
CA PHE A 557 10.33 -20.56 -14.06
C PHE A 557 9.99 -21.99 -13.61
N ASP A 558 8.77 -22.22 -13.12
CA ASP A 558 8.34 -23.49 -12.49
C ASP A 558 9.23 -23.90 -11.29
N ASP A 559 9.76 -22.90 -10.56
CA ASP A 559 10.70 -23.06 -9.45
C ASP A 559 10.13 -22.38 -8.19
N ASP A 560 9.69 -23.20 -7.23
CA ASP A 560 9.10 -22.75 -5.97
C ASP A 560 10.10 -22.71 -4.79
N ALA A 561 11.41 -22.83 -5.06
CA ALA A 561 12.43 -22.88 -4.02
C ALA A 561 12.43 -21.63 -3.11
N SER A 562 12.28 -20.42 -3.71
CA SER A 562 12.17 -19.17 -2.94
C SER A 562 10.93 -19.16 -2.06
N LEU A 563 9.78 -19.59 -2.58
CA LEU A 563 8.54 -19.69 -1.80
C LEU A 563 8.67 -20.71 -0.67
N ARG A 564 9.21 -21.90 -0.93
CA ARG A 564 9.47 -22.90 0.14
C ARG A 564 10.37 -22.35 1.23
N LYS A 565 11.43 -21.58 0.88
CA LYS A 565 12.30 -20.92 1.87
C LYS A 565 11.53 -19.89 2.72
N ALA A 566 10.59 -19.17 2.14
CA ALA A 566 9.72 -18.24 2.86
C ALA A 566 8.77 -18.98 3.83
N LEU A 567 8.28 -20.14 3.45
CA LEU A 567 7.30 -20.90 4.25
C LEU A 567 7.94 -21.75 5.38
N GLN A 568 9.24 -21.90 5.40
CA GLN A 568 10.03 -22.50 6.50
C GLN A 568 10.24 -21.50 7.65
#